data_a8fe2a8a9edf69f7495b05aabcd10578
#
_entry.id   a8fe2a8a9edf69f7495b05aabcd10578
#
_cell.length_a   1.000
_cell.length_b   1.000
_cell.length_c   1.000
_cell.angle_alpha   90.00
_cell.angle_beta   90.00
_cell.angle_gamma   90.00
#
_symmetry.space_group_name_H-M   'P 1'
#
loop_
_entity.id
_entity.type
_entity.pdbx_description
1 polymer ?
#
loop_
_entity_poly.entity_id
_entity_poly.type
_entity_poly.pdbx_seq_one_letter_code
_entity_poly.pdbx_strand_id
1 'polypeptide(L)'
;MTASEKILAFIRNSFDTALYFAVMAVKENFRNYVGRAGTVGEPKPSAVILGNGPSLAEDLPRLIERREHLTKDVMAVNFFALDERFEAVRPAYYVLSDPMFFRDSAYRDRVAELYRALDEKVTWPMNLYVQYYNPERFDYR
;
A
#
# COMPACT_ATOMS: atom_id res chain seq x y z
N MET A 1 9.42 -15.17 -35.03
CA MET A 1 8.15 -15.76 -34.57
C MET A 1 7.19 -15.88 -35.76
N THR A 2 6.78 -17.09 -36.01
CA THR A 2 5.77 -17.39 -37.09
C THR A 2 4.37 -16.95 -36.63
N ALA A 3 3.43 -16.87 -37.56
CA ALA A 3 2.04 -16.52 -37.22
C ALA A 3 1.42 -17.53 -36.26
N SER A 4 1.76 -18.82 -36.37
CA SER A 4 1.30 -19.89 -35.49
C SER A 4 1.85 -19.75 -34.08
N GLU A 5 3.10 -19.34 -33.91
CA GLU A 5 3.70 -19.09 -32.58
C GLU A 5 3.04 -17.91 -31.86
N LYS A 6 2.68 -16.84 -32.59
CA LYS A 6 1.95 -15.70 -32.04
C LYS A 6 0.55 -16.09 -31.56
N ILE A 7 -0.16 -16.90 -32.33
CA ILE A 7 -1.49 -17.38 -31.98
C ILE A 7 -1.41 -18.29 -30.72
N LEU A 8 -0.47 -19.21 -30.67
CA LEU A 8 -0.26 -20.08 -29.51
C LEU A 8 0.11 -19.28 -28.25
N ALA A 9 0.98 -18.28 -28.38
CA ALA A 9 1.35 -17.40 -27.26
C ALA A 9 0.14 -16.59 -26.77
N PHE A 10 -0.69 -16.08 -27.68
CA PHE A 10 -1.91 -15.35 -27.32
C PHE A 10 -2.91 -16.24 -26.58
N ILE A 11 -3.16 -17.48 -27.07
CA ILE A 11 -4.07 -18.44 -26.41
C ILE A 11 -3.56 -18.78 -25.02
N ARG A 12 -2.27 -19.09 -24.87
CA ARG A 12 -1.67 -19.40 -23.58
C ARG A 12 -1.79 -18.22 -22.59
N ASN A 13 -1.43 -17.03 -23.01
CA ASN A 13 -1.51 -15.84 -22.15
C ASN A 13 -2.96 -15.52 -21.74
N SER A 14 -3.92 -15.72 -22.64
CA SER A 14 -5.34 -15.54 -22.35
C SER A 14 -5.84 -16.58 -21.33
N PHE A 15 -5.41 -17.83 -21.47
CA PHE A 15 -5.73 -18.89 -20.53
C PHE A 15 -5.11 -18.64 -19.15
N ASP A 16 -3.83 -18.27 -19.10
CA ASP A 16 -3.12 -17.93 -17.86
C ASP A 16 -3.79 -16.74 -17.15
N THR A 17 -4.19 -15.73 -17.91
CA THR A 17 -4.92 -14.58 -17.39
C THR A 17 -6.27 -14.99 -16.81
N ALA A 18 -7.05 -15.79 -17.53
CA ALA A 18 -8.36 -16.25 -17.06
C ALA A 18 -8.22 -17.13 -15.81
N LEU A 19 -7.22 -18.01 -15.79
CA LEU A 19 -6.90 -18.84 -14.62
C LEU A 19 -6.49 -17.99 -13.41
N TYR A 20 -5.68 -16.96 -13.64
CA TYR A 20 -5.28 -16.03 -12.59
C TYR A 20 -6.48 -15.31 -11.98
N PHE A 21 -7.40 -14.79 -12.81
CA PHE A 21 -8.64 -14.17 -12.34
C PHE A 21 -9.55 -15.17 -11.60
N ALA A 22 -9.65 -16.40 -12.08
CA ALA A 22 -10.43 -17.44 -11.38
C ALA A 22 -9.82 -17.77 -10.01
N VAL A 23 -8.50 -17.89 -9.92
CA VAL A 23 -7.79 -18.11 -8.66
C VAL A 23 -7.95 -16.94 -7.71
N MET A 24 -7.87 -15.70 -8.22
CA MET A 24 -8.14 -14.50 -7.42
C MET A 24 -9.59 -14.50 -6.92
N ALA A 25 -10.56 -14.78 -7.78
CA ALA A 25 -11.97 -14.84 -7.40
C ALA A 25 -12.27 -15.87 -6.31
N VAL A 26 -11.55 -16.99 -6.29
CA VAL A 26 -11.71 -18.06 -5.30
C VAL A 26 -10.92 -17.78 -4.01
N LYS A 27 -9.70 -17.25 -4.13
CA LYS A 27 -8.82 -17.03 -2.97
C LYS A 27 -9.09 -15.71 -2.27
N GLU A 28 -9.41 -14.69 -3.03
CA GLU A 28 -9.74 -13.38 -2.53
C GLU A 28 -11.25 -13.30 -2.48
N ASN A 29 -11.81 -13.61 -1.35
CA ASN A 29 -13.22 -13.36 -1.09
C ASN A 29 -13.46 -11.88 -1.45
N PHE A 30 -14.05 -11.59 -2.61
CA PHE A 30 -14.38 -10.23 -3.10
C PHE A 30 -15.40 -9.53 -2.19
N ARG A 31 -15.29 -9.73 -0.89
CA ARG A 31 -15.98 -8.91 0.08
C ARG A 31 -15.32 -7.55 0.06
N ASN A 32 -15.98 -6.63 -0.59
CA ASN A 32 -15.58 -5.25 -0.60
C ASN A 32 -15.60 -4.68 0.83
N TYR A 33 -14.48 -4.76 1.52
CA TYR A 33 -14.30 -4.18 2.86
C TYR A 33 -14.09 -2.66 2.82
N VAL A 34 -13.88 -2.08 1.63
CA VAL A 34 -13.65 -0.64 1.46
C VAL A 34 -14.81 0.20 2.04
N GLY A 35 -16.04 -0.29 1.97
CA GLY A 35 -17.20 0.39 2.57
C GLY A 35 -17.26 0.34 4.11
N ARG A 36 -16.33 -0.39 4.79
CA ARG A 36 -16.28 -0.48 6.25
C ARG A 36 -15.11 0.30 6.86
N ALA A 37 -14.14 0.70 6.04
CA ALA A 37 -13.08 1.57 6.49
C ALA A 37 -13.68 2.98 6.68
N GLY A 38 -13.82 3.40 7.94
CA GLY A 38 -14.24 4.75 8.26
C GLY A 38 -13.28 5.78 7.64
N THR A 39 -13.80 6.93 7.29
CA THR A 39 -12.95 8.08 6.94
C THR A 39 -12.23 8.59 8.19
N VAL A 40 -10.97 8.99 8.04
CA VAL A 40 -10.24 9.68 9.10
C VAL A 40 -10.56 11.18 9.01
N GLY A 41 -11.42 11.64 9.92
CA GLY A 41 -11.90 13.02 9.89
C GLY A 41 -12.87 13.32 8.76
N GLU A 42 -13.03 14.59 8.43
CA GLU A 42 -13.83 15.02 7.28
C GLU A 42 -13.06 14.79 5.98
N PRO A 43 -13.69 14.18 4.96
CA PRO A 43 -13.04 13.96 3.66
C PRO A 43 -12.62 15.29 3.02
N LYS A 44 -11.40 15.37 2.56
CA LYS A 44 -10.90 16.53 1.84
C LYS A 44 -11.24 16.43 0.34
N PRO A 45 -11.28 17.57 -0.38
CA PRO A 45 -11.72 17.59 -1.79
C PRO A 45 -10.76 16.88 -2.75
N SER A 46 -9.57 16.58 -2.31
CA SER A 46 -8.55 15.89 -3.12
C SER A 46 -7.61 15.07 -2.25
N ALA A 47 -6.94 14.09 -2.85
CA ALA A 47 -5.97 13.24 -2.20
C ALA A 47 -4.61 13.26 -2.91
N VAL A 48 -3.56 12.99 -2.15
CA VAL A 48 -2.20 12.77 -2.65
C VAL A 48 -1.74 11.39 -2.20
N ILE A 49 -1.23 10.60 -3.14
CA ILE A 49 -0.64 9.29 -2.85
C ILE A 49 0.89 9.43 -2.93
N LEU A 50 1.55 9.17 -1.82
CA LEU A 50 3.01 9.19 -1.71
C LEU A 50 3.56 7.79 -2.05
N GLY A 51 3.90 7.59 -3.32
CA GLY A 51 4.58 6.38 -3.78
C GLY A 51 6.08 6.41 -3.46
N ASN A 52 6.71 5.24 -3.30
CA ASN A 52 8.15 5.14 -3.00
C ASN A 52 9.05 5.28 -4.24
N GLY A 53 8.63 6.08 -5.21
CA GLY A 53 9.42 6.37 -6.41
C GLY A 53 10.56 7.38 -6.16
N PRO A 54 11.56 7.44 -7.03
CA PRO A 54 12.68 8.39 -6.91
C PRO A 54 12.24 9.86 -6.86
N SER A 55 11.15 10.22 -7.55
CA SER A 55 10.59 11.57 -7.55
C SER A 55 10.06 12.02 -6.19
N LEU A 56 9.72 11.10 -5.30
CA LEU A 56 9.22 11.46 -3.97
C LEU A 56 10.23 12.33 -3.21
N ALA A 57 11.53 12.06 -3.35
CA ALA A 57 12.59 12.83 -2.68
C ALA A 57 12.58 14.31 -3.09
N GLU A 58 12.19 14.61 -4.34
CA GLU A 58 12.12 15.96 -4.89
C GLU A 58 10.77 16.63 -4.64
N ASP A 59 9.68 15.86 -4.71
CA ASP A 59 8.32 16.38 -4.64
C ASP A 59 7.84 16.60 -3.20
N LEU A 60 8.29 15.76 -2.26
CA LEU A 60 7.85 15.80 -0.87
C LEU A 60 8.19 17.10 -0.15
N PRO A 61 9.41 17.69 -0.31
CA PRO A 61 9.71 19.00 0.25
C PRO A 61 8.77 20.10 -0.26
N ARG A 62 8.45 20.08 -1.56
CA ARG A 62 7.53 21.03 -2.18
C ARG A 62 6.10 20.89 -1.66
N LEU A 63 5.64 19.66 -1.46
CA LEU A 63 4.33 19.37 -0.90
C LEU A 63 4.21 19.91 0.52
N ILE A 64 5.25 19.75 1.34
CA ILE A 64 5.30 20.26 2.70
C ILE A 64 5.37 21.79 2.72
N GLU A 65 6.24 22.40 1.92
CA GLU A 65 6.39 23.86 1.80
C GLU A 65 5.09 24.54 1.38
N ARG A 66 4.37 23.96 0.40
CA ARG A 66 3.07 24.46 -0.05
C ARG A 66 1.91 24.11 0.90
N ARG A 67 2.19 23.41 1.98
CA ARG A 67 1.18 22.93 2.95
C ARG A 67 0.06 22.09 2.33
N GLU A 68 0.32 21.44 1.22
CA GLU A 68 -0.69 20.65 0.52
C GLU A 68 -1.15 19.43 1.36
N HIS A 69 -0.27 18.89 2.21
CA HIS A 69 -0.59 17.82 3.16
C HIS A 69 -1.66 18.22 4.19
N LEU A 70 -1.89 19.54 4.41
CA LEU A 70 -2.92 20.03 5.33
C LEU A 70 -4.29 20.14 4.66
N THR A 71 -4.33 20.38 3.35
CA THR A 71 -5.54 20.63 2.57
C THR A 71 -6.03 19.45 1.76
N LYS A 72 -5.20 18.41 1.64
CA LYS A 72 -5.49 17.17 0.88
C LYS A 72 -5.44 15.96 1.80
N ASP A 73 -6.20 14.93 1.48
CA ASP A 73 -6.01 13.62 2.11
C ASP A 73 -4.69 13.03 1.64
N VAL A 74 -3.83 12.63 2.57
CA VAL A 74 -2.55 12.03 2.25
C VAL A 74 -2.59 10.53 2.53
N MET A 75 -2.26 9.75 1.51
CA MET A 75 -2.06 8.32 1.60
C MET A 75 -0.57 8.01 1.40
N ALA A 76 0.04 7.38 2.38
CA ALA A 76 1.42 6.90 2.29
C ALA A 76 1.44 5.38 2.08
N VAL A 77 2.54 4.86 1.53
CA VAL A 77 2.68 3.44 1.24
C VAL A 77 4.00 2.86 1.71
N ASN A 78 4.00 1.59 2.01
CA ASN A 78 5.18 0.76 2.25
C ASN A 78 6.12 1.34 3.34
N PHE A 79 7.38 1.65 3.01
CA PHE A 79 8.39 2.09 3.99
C PHE A 79 8.38 3.60 4.30
N PHE A 80 7.36 4.34 3.91
CA PHE A 80 7.33 5.79 4.10
C PHE A 80 7.44 6.24 5.57
N ALA A 81 7.00 5.42 6.55
CA ALA A 81 7.14 5.75 7.97
C ALA A 81 8.61 5.81 8.45
N LEU A 82 9.56 5.28 7.65
CA LEU A 82 11.00 5.41 7.92
C LEU A 82 11.58 6.73 7.40
N ASP A 83 10.84 7.51 6.61
CA ASP A 83 11.28 8.85 6.18
C ASP A 83 11.23 9.82 7.37
N GLU A 84 12.23 10.70 7.47
CA GLU A 84 12.31 11.73 8.51
C GLU A 84 11.15 12.72 8.51
N ARG A 85 10.50 12.89 7.35
CA ARG A 85 9.37 13.83 7.15
C ARG A 85 8.00 13.20 7.43
N PHE A 86 7.96 11.91 7.82
CA PHE A 86 6.71 11.20 8.09
C PHE A 86 5.81 11.92 9.10
N GLU A 87 6.40 12.37 10.23
CA GLU A 87 5.66 13.07 11.28
C GLU A 87 5.22 14.49 10.86
N ALA A 88 5.95 15.13 9.94
CA ALA A 88 5.55 16.42 9.38
C ALA A 88 4.37 16.27 8.43
N VAL A 89 4.31 15.20 7.66
CA VAL A 89 3.25 14.92 6.67
C VAL A 89 1.98 14.42 7.34
N ARG A 90 2.08 13.57 8.36
CA ARG A 90 0.95 12.99 9.10
C ARG A 90 -0.11 12.38 8.19
N PRO A 91 0.20 11.36 7.39
CA PRO A 91 -0.77 10.78 6.46
C PRO A 91 -2.00 10.25 7.20
N ALA A 92 -3.19 10.51 6.65
CA ALA A 92 -4.45 9.98 7.18
C ALA A 92 -4.68 8.51 6.81
N TYR A 93 -4.01 8.07 5.74
CA TYR A 93 -4.13 6.72 5.20
C TYR A 93 -2.75 6.12 4.96
N TYR A 94 -2.57 4.87 5.34
CA TYR A 94 -1.32 4.15 5.15
C TYR A 94 -1.58 2.75 4.59
N VAL A 95 -0.85 2.34 3.56
CA VAL A 95 -1.07 1.06 2.88
C VAL A 95 0.20 0.22 2.87
N LEU A 96 0.10 -0.99 3.39
CA LEU A 96 1.11 -2.03 3.27
C LEU A 96 0.59 -3.10 2.30
N SER A 97 1.04 -3.04 1.04
CA SER A 97 0.54 -3.90 -0.03
C SER A 97 1.49 -5.00 -0.45
N ASP A 98 2.77 -4.89 -0.10
CA ASP A 98 3.77 -5.87 -0.52
C ASP A 98 3.75 -7.11 0.42
N PRO A 99 3.77 -8.33 -0.13
CA PRO A 99 3.82 -9.56 0.66
C PRO A 99 4.99 -9.65 1.64
N MET A 100 6.09 -8.92 1.41
CA MET A 100 7.25 -8.92 2.30
C MET A 100 6.92 -8.42 3.71
N PHE A 101 5.90 -7.60 3.88
CA PHE A 101 5.47 -7.10 5.19
C PHE A 101 4.82 -8.17 6.07
N PHE A 102 4.39 -9.30 5.45
CA PHE A 102 3.57 -10.32 6.10
C PHE A 102 4.18 -11.72 6.04
N ARG A 103 5.35 -11.86 5.43
CA ARG A 103 6.06 -13.13 5.28
C ARG A 103 7.48 -13.00 5.77
N ASP A 104 8.04 -14.12 6.22
CA ASP A 104 9.47 -14.19 6.48
C ASP A 104 10.25 -13.93 5.18
N SER A 105 11.11 -12.93 5.22
CA SER A 105 11.82 -12.44 4.05
C SER A 105 13.20 -11.89 4.44
N ALA A 106 14.04 -11.64 3.45
CA ALA A 106 15.33 -10.96 3.63
C ALA A 106 15.17 -9.51 4.18
N TYR A 107 13.95 -8.98 4.21
CA TYR A 107 13.65 -7.63 4.70
C TYR A 107 13.11 -7.61 6.14
N ARG A 108 13.15 -8.73 6.85
CA ARG A 108 12.55 -8.89 8.20
C ARG A 108 12.94 -7.76 9.16
N ASP A 109 14.23 -7.43 9.23
CA ASP A 109 14.71 -6.40 10.16
C ASP A 109 14.16 -5.01 9.80
N ARG A 110 14.14 -4.69 8.50
CA ARG A 110 13.58 -3.43 8.00
C ARG A 110 12.06 -3.35 8.18
N VAL A 111 11.37 -4.45 8.07
CA VAL A 111 9.93 -4.54 8.36
C VAL A 111 9.66 -4.35 9.86
N ALA A 112 10.48 -4.95 10.72
CA ALA A 112 10.39 -4.74 12.17
C ALA A 112 10.66 -3.27 12.54
N GLU A 113 11.62 -2.61 11.88
CA GLU A 113 11.87 -1.18 12.04
C GLU A 113 10.66 -0.34 11.61
N LEU A 114 10.03 -0.68 10.48
CA LEU A 114 8.81 -0.03 10.01
C LEU A 114 7.68 -0.11 11.04
N TYR A 115 7.39 -1.30 11.56
CA TYR A 115 6.33 -1.45 12.56
C TYR A 115 6.62 -0.69 13.84
N ARG A 116 7.88 -0.69 14.29
CA ARG A 116 8.31 0.12 15.44
C ARG A 116 8.11 1.61 15.16
N ALA A 117 8.52 2.09 13.97
CA ALA A 117 8.33 3.48 13.58
C ALA A 117 6.86 3.89 13.54
N LEU A 118 5.98 3.00 13.05
CA LEU A 118 4.53 3.24 13.08
C LEU A 118 3.99 3.32 14.50
N ASP A 119 4.40 2.41 15.40
CA ASP A 119 3.97 2.39 16.80
C ASP A 119 4.45 3.61 17.58
N GLU A 120 5.72 4.01 17.38
CA GLU A 120 6.34 5.12 18.12
C GLU A 120 5.93 6.50 17.62
N LYS A 121 5.81 6.68 16.27
CA LYS A 121 5.62 8.00 15.66
C LYS A 121 4.15 8.38 15.46
N VAL A 122 3.25 7.41 15.28
CA VAL A 122 1.86 7.71 14.94
C VAL A 122 1.07 8.12 16.17
N THR A 123 0.95 9.43 16.36
CA THR A 123 0.18 10.04 17.47
C THR A 123 -1.10 10.74 16.98
N TRP A 124 -1.49 10.50 15.72
CA TRP A 124 -2.68 11.07 15.08
C TRP A 124 -3.58 9.96 14.53
N PRO A 125 -4.88 10.23 14.30
CA PRO A 125 -5.76 9.26 13.66
C PRO A 125 -5.25 8.91 12.26
N MET A 126 -5.04 7.61 12.01
CA MET A 126 -4.55 7.08 10.73
C MET A 126 -5.20 5.71 10.47
N ASN A 127 -5.70 5.50 9.26
CA ASN A 127 -6.17 4.19 8.82
C ASN A 127 -5.01 3.42 8.20
N LEU A 128 -4.66 2.27 8.78
CA LEU A 128 -3.69 1.34 8.23
C LEU A 128 -4.41 0.26 7.42
N TYR A 129 -4.14 0.20 6.13
CA TYR A 129 -4.63 -0.84 5.22
C TYR A 129 -3.54 -1.87 5.01
N VAL A 130 -3.86 -3.10 5.31
CA VAL A 130 -2.95 -4.24 5.14
C VAL A 130 -3.57 -5.24 4.16
N GLN A 131 -2.74 -5.88 3.35
CA GLN A 131 -3.22 -6.96 2.49
C GLN A 131 -3.74 -8.10 3.37
N TYR A 132 -4.97 -8.55 3.11
CA TYR A 132 -5.58 -9.64 3.86
C TYR A 132 -4.91 -10.96 3.48
N TYR A 133 -3.97 -11.39 4.30
CA TYR A 133 -3.50 -12.77 4.37
C TYR A 133 -3.98 -13.34 5.71
N ASN A 134 -4.65 -14.46 5.67
CA ASN A 134 -5.23 -15.23 6.77
C ASN A 134 -4.91 -14.72 8.18
N PRO A 135 -5.90 -14.24 8.98
CA PRO A 135 -5.70 -13.58 10.27
C PRO A 135 -4.93 -14.44 11.30
N GLU A 136 -4.88 -15.75 11.14
CA GLU A 136 -4.14 -16.67 12.03
C GLU A 136 -2.60 -16.52 11.94
N ARG A 137 -2.09 -15.72 11.00
CA ARG A 137 -0.65 -15.48 10.81
C ARG A 137 -0.17 -14.10 11.24
N PHE A 138 -1.05 -13.24 11.70
CA PHE A 138 -0.67 -11.93 12.24
C PHE A 138 -0.45 -12.03 13.74
N ASP A 139 0.71 -12.49 14.15
CA ASP A 139 1.19 -12.33 15.54
C ASP A 139 1.95 -10.99 15.61
N TYR A 140 1.28 -9.96 16.06
CA TYR A 140 1.83 -8.61 16.26
C TYR A 140 2.47 -8.43 17.67
N ARG A 141 2.94 -9.51 18.28
CA ARG A 141 3.62 -9.45 19.57
C ARG A 141 5.11 -9.43 19.43
#